data_e6b395dfaef01bb55d3150194814d9af
#
_entry.id   e6b395dfaef01bb55d3150194814d9af
#
_cell.length_a   1.000
_cell.length_b   1.000
_cell.length_c   1.000
_cell.angle_alpha   90.00
_cell.angle_beta   90.00
_cell.angle_gamma   90.00
#
_symmetry.space_group_name_H-M   'P 1'
#
loop_
_entity.id
_entity.type
_entity.pdbx_description
1 polymer ?
#
loop_
_entity_poly.entity_id
_entity_poly.type
_entity_poly.pdbx_seq_one_letter_code
_entity_poly.pdbx_strand_id
1 'polypeptide(L)'
;MLVGCALGASGAALQGVARNPLAAPDTLAVNAGAHLAVTAAAVVGASLGALPGVAVAFAGGVAAAGVVIGLSGGPAASPVRLVLAGTAITLGLSSVTQALLVLFPWETQGLFAWGAGSLGQNGMGTVRAIAPVVVVAFLGLVLLGRRLDLLGLGDDAARSLGVDVARTRLVGVLLAVLLATCAVTVTGPIGFVGLCAPLLVRLLATWVRPLGRHRLLIPAAAVAGTALVLTADVALRAVFGPVSGVTVPTGVVTSLIGAVALVVLARRARAALEPDTLVTLRAGSDLARRAPAVLLGAGVLLLVGVVVAGVLLGDSTVLLGDVANWVAGKASVRLDIILDSRVPRVAAALLAGACLALAGALVQTVTRNPLADPGVLGVSHAAGLGAVVVIVLTSAPSFALVFGGALVGAVLAGLLVFGVTAGSGMASGRMVLVGLGTGAAASAVTTLLLVRTDPWNQNRAITWLGGSTFGAGAPQLVPMAVALAIGVLVAARTHRDLDLVQVDDVTPRVLGVDLPRSRTLHVGIAVLLTAAATAAIGPVVFVGLVAPHAARMLIGKRHRWTLPLTVVLGAALVCVADLVGRTAIAPAQLPAGLVTAVIGTPYFLWLLWRMRATSRR
;
A
#
# COMPACT_ATOMS: atom_id res chain seq x y z
N MET A 1 -8.85 17.43 -20.62
CA MET A 1 -9.53 18.50 -19.86
C MET A 1 -10.58 17.94 -18.90
N LEU A 2 -11.62 17.22 -19.37
CA LEU A 2 -12.71 16.69 -18.54
C LEU A 2 -12.21 15.90 -17.33
N VAL A 3 -11.23 15.01 -17.53
CA VAL A 3 -10.64 14.15 -16.49
C VAL A 3 -9.94 14.96 -15.39
N GLY A 4 -9.10 15.94 -15.79
CA GLY A 4 -8.41 16.81 -14.82
C GLY A 4 -9.40 17.67 -14.02
N CYS A 5 -10.43 18.19 -14.67
CA CYS A 5 -11.54 18.92 -14.04
C CYS A 5 -12.23 18.03 -12.99
N ALA A 6 -12.64 16.82 -13.37
CA ALA A 6 -13.34 15.88 -12.51
C ALA A 6 -12.49 15.46 -11.29
N LEU A 7 -11.22 15.09 -11.51
CA LEU A 7 -10.31 14.69 -10.43
C LEU A 7 -9.99 15.84 -9.48
N GLY A 8 -9.71 17.05 -10.02
CA GLY A 8 -9.43 18.22 -9.20
C GLY A 8 -10.61 18.63 -8.31
N ALA A 9 -11.83 18.67 -8.88
CA ALA A 9 -13.05 18.96 -8.13
C ALA A 9 -13.36 17.87 -7.08
N SER A 10 -13.24 16.59 -7.45
CA SER A 10 -13.41 15.45 -6.56
C SER A 10 -12.46 15.53 -5.37
N GLY A 11 -11.17 15.78 -5.62
CA GLY A 11 -10.17 15.94 -4.57
C GLY A 11 -10.47 17.09 -3.61
N ALA A 12 -10.84 18.25 -4.13
CA ALA A 12 -11.20 19.41 -3.32
C ALA A 12 -12.38 19.11 -2.39
N ALA A 13 -13.41 18.43 -2.91
CA ALA A 13 -14.57 18.03 -2.13
C ALA A 13 -14.22 17.02 -1.04
N LEU A 14 -13.43 15.98 -1.36
CA LEU A 14 -13.00 14.96 -0.39
C LEU A 14 -12.14 15.54 0.71
N GLN A 15 -11.19 16.44 0.38
CA GLN A 15 -10.40 17.17 1.38
C GLN A 15 -11.26 18.01 2.31
N GLY A 16 -12.31 18.66 1.78
CA GLY A 16 -13.28 19.44 2.58
C GLY A 16 -14.10 18.55 3.50
N VAL A 17 -14.67 17.46 2.98
CA VAL A 17 -15.47 16.50 3.74
C VAL A 17 -14.64 15.79 4.82
N ALA A 18 -13.44 15.34 4.46
CA ALA A 18 -12.53 14.64 5.36
C ALA A 18 -11.75 15.58 6.29
N ARG A 19 -11.80 16.88 6.09
CA ARG A 19 -10.93 17.86 6.80
C ARG A 19 -9.46 17.44 6.82
N ASN A 20 -9.04 16.76 5.76
CA ASN A 20 -7.71 16.21 5.63
C ASN A 20 -7.15 16.56 4.23
N PRO A 21 -6.06 17.32 4.13
CA PRO A 21 -5.48 17.71 2.86
C PRO A 21 -4.91 16.53 2.06
N LEU A 22 -4.77 15.35 2.68
CA LEU A 22 -4.31 14.12 2.03
C LEU A 22 -5.46 13.25 1.49
N ALA A 23 -6.71 13.63 1.71
CA ALA A 23 -7.84 12.90 1.16
C ALA A 23 -7.90 13.10 -0.37
N ALA A 24 -8.05 12.00 -1.08
CA ALA A 24 -8.10 11.95 -2.54
C ALA A 24 -9.06 10.83 -3.00
N PRO A 25 -9.50 10.79 -4.25
CA PRO A 25 -10.30 9.67 -4.77
C PRO A 25 -9.66 8.30 -4.58
N ASP A 26 -8.33 8.23 -4.67
CA ASP A 26 -7.55 7.01 -4.43
C ASP A 26 -7.73 6.47 -3.02
N THR A 27 -7.95 7.33 -2.03
CA THR A 27 -8.19 6.94 -0.64
C THR A 27 -9.57 6.31 -0.40
N LEU A 28 -10.42 6.23 -1.41
CA LEU A 28 -11.72 5.53 -1.39
C LEU A 28 -11.73 4.25 -2.24
N ALA A 29 -10.56 3.77 -2.66
CA ALA A 29 -10.38 2.57 -3.48
C ALA A 29 -11.12 2.59 -4.83
N VAL A 30 -11.57 3.76 -5.32
CA VAL A 30 -12.32 3.90 -6.57
C VAL A 30 -11.51 3.36 -7.75
N ASN A 31 -10.24 3.76 -7.85
CA ASN A 31 -9.33 3.33 -8.90
C ASN A 31 -9.09 1.81 -8.89
N ALA A 32 -8.85 1.24 -7.71
CA ALA A 32 -8.61 -0.20 -7.56
C ALA A 32 -9.85 -1.02 -7.89
N GLY A 33 -11.04 -0.55 -7.48
CA GLY A 33 -12.30 -1.20 -7.78
C GLY A 33 -12.64 -1.20 -9.27
N ALA A 34 -12.42 -0.08 -9.96
CA ALA A 34 -12.61 0.03 -11.39
C ALA A 34 -11.64 -0.89 -12.16
N HIS A 35 -10.36 -0.91 -11.77
CA HIS A 35 -9.34 -1.76 -12.39
C HIS A 35 -9.66 -3.26 -12.21
N LEU A 36 -10.01 -3.68 -10.99
CA LEU A 36 -10.41 -5.06 -10.72
C LEU A 36 -11.61 -5.47 -11.56
N ALA A 37 -12.65 -4.64 -11.65
CA ALA A 37 -13.86 -4.97 -12.37
C ALA A 37 -13.61 -5.16 -13.88
N VAL A 38 -12.81 -4.29 -14.49
CA VAL A 38 -12.43 -4.40 -15.91
C VAL A 38 -11.55 -5.65 -16.13
N THR A 39 -10.57 -5.90 -15.25
CA THR A 39 -9.70 -7.07 -15.34
C THR A 39 -10.49 -8.37 -15.18
N ALA A 40 -11.40 -8.44 -14.20
CA ALA A 40 -12.26 -9.60 -14.00
C ALA A 40 -13.17 -9.87 -15.22
N ALA A 41 -13.74 -8.81 -15.80
CA ALA A 41 -14.55 -8.95 -17.01
C ALA A 41 -13.76 -9.48 -18.21
N ALA A 42 -12.51 -9.04 -18.39
CA ALA A 42 -11.63 -9.54 -19.43
C ALA A 42 -11.30 -11.03 -19.24
N VAL A 43 -11.02 -11.45 -18.01
CA VAL A 43 -10.74 -12.86 -17.66
C VAL A 43 -11.92 -13.80 -17.98
N VAL A 44 -13.17 -13.31 -17.81
CA VAL A 44 -14.38 -14.11 -18.14
C VAL A 44 -14.67 -14.10 -19.66
N GLY A 45 -13.79 -13.51 -20.47
CA GLY A 45 -13.95 -13.44 -21.92
C GLY A 45 -15.04 -12.46 -22.38
N ALA A 46 -15.48 -11.56 -21.50
CA ALA A 46 -16.42 -10.53 -21.89
C ALA A 46 -15.72 -9.55 -22.84
N SER A 47 -15.99 -9.66 -24.14
CA SER A 47 -15.56 -8.67 -25.14
C SER A 47 -16.33 -7.36 -24.92
N LEU A 48 -15.84 -6.57 -23.94
CA LEU A 48 -16.45 -5.29 -23.61
C LEU A 48 -16.11 -4.28 -24.70
N GLY A 49 -17.09 -3.91 -25.53
CA GLY A 49 -16.98 -2.71 -26.33
C GLY A 49 -16.77 -1.48 -25.43
N ALA A 50 -16.45 -0.32 -26.01
CA ALA A 50 -16.10 0.87 -25.23
C ALA A 50 -17.14 1.26 -24.15
N LEU A 51 -18.43 1.25 -24.48
CA LEU A 51 -19.49 1.64 -23.53
C LEU A 51 -19.72 0.63 -22.41
N PRO A 52 -19.82 -0.70 -22.66
CA PRO A 52 -19.90 -1.69 -21.57
C PRO A 52 -18.69 -1.68 -20.67
N GLY A 53 -17.47 -1.49 -21.20
CA GLY A 53 -16.24 -1.38 -20.39
C GLY A 53 -16.27 -0.18 -19.43
N VAL A 54 -16.80 0.96 -19.89
CA VAL A 54 -17.05 2.14 -19.06
C VAL A 54 -18.02 1.82 -17.92
N ALA A 55 -19.13 1.15 -18.21
CA ALA A 55 -20.13 0.80 -17.20
C ALA A 55 -19.58 -0.16 -16.13
N VAL A 56 -18.76 -1.14 -16.54
CA VAL A 56 -18.10 -2.09 -15.64
C VAL A 56 -17.09 -1.37 -14.73
N ALA A 57 -16.24 -0.51 -15.29
CA ALA A 57 -15.29 0.28 -14.51
C ALA A 57 -16.01 1.20 -13.50
N PHE A 58 -17.10 1.84 -13.95
CA PHE A 58 -17.92 2.69 -13.10
C PHE A 58 -18.55 1.89 -11.94
N ALA A 59 -19.18 0.76 -12.24
CA ALA A 59 -19.79 -0.11 -11.23
C ALA A 59 -18.75 -0.60 -10.20
N GLY A 60 -17.57 -1.04 -10.67
CA GLY A 60 -16.47 -1.47 -9.81
C GLY A 60 -15.96 -0.37 -8.88
N GLY A 61 -15.78 0.84 -9.41
CA GLY A 61 -15.32 1.98 -8.61
C GLY A 61 -16.35 2.42 -7.56
N VAL A 62 -17.64 2.48 -7.94
CA VAL A 62 -18.74 2.81 -7.00
C VAL A 62 -18.90 1.71 -5.95
N ALA A 63 -18.83 0.43 -6.32
CA ALA A 63 -18.91 -0.69 -5.38
C ALA A 63 -17.78 -0.65 -4.36
N ALA A 64 -16.54 -0.42 -4.80
CA ALA A 64 -15.39 -0.29 -3.90
C ALA A 64 -15.55 0.88 -2.93
N ALA A 65 -15.94 2.06 -3.41
CA ALA A 65 -16.22 3.21 -2.55
C ALA A 65 -17.37 2.93 -1.57
N GLY A 66 -18.43 2.24 -2.00
CA GLY A 66 -19.54 1.81 -1.15
C GLY A 66 -19.07 0.89 -0.01
N VAL A 67 -18.19 -0.08 -0.31
CA VAL A 67 -17.58 -0.97 0.69
C VAL A 67 -16.73 -0.16 1.68
N VAL A 68 -15.89 0.78 1.20
CA VAL A 68 -15.08 1.66 2.07
C VAL A 68 -15.97 2.47 3.01
N ILE A 69 -17.02 3.12 2.49
CA ILE A 69 -17.95 3.94 3.29
C ILE A 69 -18.70 3.06 4.30
N GLY A 70 -19.17 1.88 3.88
CA GLY A 70 -19.89 0.94 4.75
C GLY A 70 -19.05 0.45 5.91
N LEU A 71 -17.81 0.03 5.64
CA LEU A 71 -16.88 -0.51 6.64
C LEU A 71 -16.31 0.58 7.56
N SER A 72 -16.10 1.79 7.05
CA SER A 72 -15.61 2.91 7.87
C SER A 72 -16.61 3.38 8.93
N GLY A 73 -17.87 3.01 8.80
CA GLY A 73 -18.94 3.39 9.76
C GLY A 73 -20.00 4.31 9.18
N GLY A 74 -20.10 4.37 7.86
CA GLY A 74 -21.07 5.19 7.14
C GLY A 74 -20.65 6.66 7.02
N PRO A 75 -21.57 7.53 6.63
CA PRO A 75 -21.28 8.95 6.34
C PRO A 75 -20.74 9.76 7.52
N ALA A 76 -20.96 9.26 8.75
CA ALA A 76 -20.50 9.90 10.00
C ALA A 76 -19.13 9.37 10.48
N ALA A 77 -18.46 8.54 9.68
CA ALA A 77 -17.16 7.99 10.02
C ALA A 77 -16.10 9.08 10.24
N SER A 78 -15.15 8.82 11.14
CA SER A 78 -14.01 9.73 11.27
C SER A 78 -13.17 9.72 9.99
N PRO A 79 -12.61 10.86 9.57
CA PRO A 79 -11.79 10.98 8.36
C PRO A 79 -10.64 9.97 8.30
N VAL A 80 -9.99 9.72 9.43
CA VAL A 80 -8.89 8.78 9.55
C VAL A 80 -9.33 7.34 9.22
N ARG A 81 -10.49 6.91 9.71
CA ARG A 81 -11.03 5.57 9.41
C ARG A 81 -11.36 5.40 7.94
N LEU A 82 -11.90 6.45 7.31
CA LEU A 82 -12.25 6.41 5.89
C LEU A 82 -10.98 6.21 5.04
N VAL A 83 -9.91 6.96 5.32
CA VAL A 83 -8.63 6.81 4.63
C VAL A 83 -8.02 5.42 4.88
N LEU A 84 -8.04 4.94 6.13
CA LEU A 84 -7.47 3.63 6.49
C LEU A 84 -8.25 2.47 5.84
N ALA A 85 -9.60 2.52 5.85
CA ALA A 85 -10.42 1.53 5.18
C ALA A 85 -10.17 1.53 3.67
N GLY A 86 -10.07 2.72 3.08
CA GLY A 86 -9.81 2.88 1.65
C GLY A 86 -8.44 2.36 1.23
N THR A 87 -7.38 2.66 1.97
CA THR A 87 -6.04 2.14 1.67
C THR A 87 -5.97 0.61 1.77
N ALA A 88 -6.59 0.02 2.80
CA ALA A 88 -6.63 -1.43 2.95
C ALA A 88 -7.37 -2.12 1.81
N ILE A 89 -8.54 -1.59 1.44
CA ILE A 89 -9.34 -2.11 0.33
C ILE A 89 -8.59 -1.94 -0.99
N THR A 90 -7.94 -0.79 -1.22
CA THR A 90 -7.09 -0.55 -2.40
C THR A 90 -6.02 -1.62 -2.52
N LEU A 91 -5.28 -1.90 -1.44
CA LEU A 91 -4.23 -2.93 -1.44
C LEU A 91 -4.80 -4.32 -1.73
N GLY A 92 -5.92 -4.68 -1.11
CA GLY A 92 -6.58 -5.96 -1.35
C GLY A 92 -7.07 -6.12 -2.79
N LEU A 93 -7.81 -5.13 -3.32
CA LEU A 93 -8.32 -5.16 -4.69
C LEU A 93 -7.18 -5.15 -5.71
N SER A 94 -6.14 -4.35 -5.49
CA SER A 94 -4.96 -4.31 -6.37
C SER A 94 -4.21 -5.64 -6.37
N SER A 95 -4.13 -6.33 -5.23
CA SER A 95 -3.50 -7.66 -5.16
C SER A 95 -4.30 -8.72 -5.90
N VAL A 96 -5.64 -8.69 -5.81
CA VAL A 96 -6.50 -9.57 -6.61
C VAL A 96 -6.35 -9.26 -8.10
N THR A 97 -6.34 -7.97 -8.48
CA THR A 97 -6.09 -7.56 -9.86
C THR A 97 -4.75 -8.10 -10.36
N GLN A 98 -3.69 -7.94 -9.59
CA GLN A 98 -2.36 -8.43 -9.96
C GLN A 98 -2.33 -9.97 -10.06
N ALA A 99 -3.05 -10.68 -9.18
CA ALA A 99 -3.19 -12.13 -9.30
C ALA A 99 -3.86 -12.54 -10.62
N LEU A 100 -4.93 -11.85 -11.02
CA LEU A 100 -5.59 -12.08 -12.31
C LEU A 100 -4.67 -11.80 -13.50
N LEU A 101 -3.90 -10.71 -13.46
CA LEU A 101 -2.92 -10.37 -14.50
C LEU A 101 -1.82 -11.44 -14.65
N VAL A 102 -1.39 -12.05 -13.53
CA VAL A 102 -0.38 -13.12 -13.54
C VAL A 102 -0.96 -14.45 -14.02
N LEU A 103 -2.20 -14.78 -13.62
CA LEU A 103 -2.85 -16.06 -13.97
C LEU A 103 -3.38 -16.10 -15.39
N PHE A 104 -3.81 -14.96 -15.92
CA PHE A 104 -4.49 -14.83 -17.21
C PHE A 104 -3.80 -13.77 -18.09
N PRO A 105 -2.49 -13.97 -18.44
CA PRO A 105 -1.71 -12.94 -19.14
C PRO A 105 -2.21 -12.65 -20.56
N TRP A 106 -2.80 -13.63 -21.22
CA TRP A 106 -3.32 -13.46 -22.59
C TRP A 106 -4.63 -12.68 -22.62
N GLU A 107 -5.56 -12.96 -21.72
CA GLU A 107 -6.88 -12.33 -21.59
C GLU A 107 -6.76 -10.90 -21.06
N THR A 108 -5.71 -10.62 -20.31
CA THR A 108 -5.51 -9.32 -19.65
C THR A 108 -4.45 -8.45 -20.35
N GLN A 109 -4.08 -8.81 -21.56
CA GLN A 109 -3.08 -8.05 -22.32
C GLN A 109 -3.50 -6.57 -22.49
N GLY A 110 -2.59 -5.65 -22.19
CA GLY A 110 -2.85 -4.20 -22.22
C GLY A 110 -3.54 -3.62 -20.98
N LEU A 111 -4.16 -4.44 -20.11
CA LEU A 111 -4.83 -3.92 -18.90
C LEU A 111 -3.85 -3.39 -17.85
N PHE A 112 -2.63 -3.88 -17.84
CA PHE A 112 -1.58 -3.30 -17.00
C PHE A 112 -1.31 -1.84 -17.37
N ALA A 113 -1.18 -1.54 -18.66
CA ALA A 113 -0.97 -0.18 -19.17
C ALA A 113 -2.20 0.71 -18.94
N TRP A 114 -3.42 0.16 -19.13
CA TRP A 114 -4.66 0.87 -18.83
C TRP A 114 -4.75 1.22 -17.34
N GLY A 115 -4.38 0.29 -16.44
CA GLY A 115 -4.33 0.50 -15.00
C GLY A 115 -3.36 1.60 -14.54
N ALA A 116 -2.46 2.05 -15.42
CA ALA A 116 -1.54 3.15 -15.17
C ALA A 116 -2.08 4.54 -15.59
N GLY A 117 -3.27 4.58 -16.22
CA GLY A 117 -3.97 5.80 -16.63
C GLY A 117 -3.40 6.44 -17.88
N SER A 118 -4.09 6.27 -19.02
CA SER A 118 -3.70 6.80 -20.32
C SER A 118 -4.74 7.77 -20.89
N LEU A 119 -4.28 8.84 -21.50
CA LEU A 119 -5.13 9.80 -22.25
C LEU A 119 -5.34 9.39 -23.71
N GLY A 120 -4.76 8.27 -24.16
CA GLY A 120 -4.98 7.75 -25.50
C GLY A 120 -6.45 7.36 -25.71
N GLN A 121 -7.17 8.10 -26.56
CA GLN A 121 -8.58 7.89 -26.82
C GLN A 121 -8.81 7.58 -28.31
N ASN A 122 -9.62 6.58 -28.59
CA ASN A 122 -10.07 6.24 -29.93
C ASN A 122 -11.41 6.94 -30.27
N GLY A 123 -11.46 8.27 -30.11
CA GLY A 123 -12.64 9.07 -30.41
C GLY A 123 -13.28 9.76 -29.21
N MET A 124 -14.35 10.50 -29.44
CA MET A 124 -15.03 11.33 -28.44
C MET A 124 -16.28 10.68 -27.83
N GLY A 125 -16.62 9.45 -28.20
CA GLY A 125 -17.84 8.79 -27.76
C GLY A 125 -17.98 8.68 -26.24
N THR A 126 -16.95 8.14 -25.59
CA THR A 126 -16.90 8.00 -24.12
C THR A 126 -16.96 9.36 -23.41
N VAL A 127 -16.21 10.34 -23.94
CA VAL A 127 -16.19 11.70 -23.36
C VAL A 127 -17.57 12.35 -23.46
N ARG A 128 -18.26 12.24 -24.61
CA ARG A 128 -19.62 12.78 -24.81
C ARG A 128 -20.64 12.14 -23.89
N ALA A 129 -20.54 10.82 -23.67
CA ALA A 129 -21.47 10.09 -22.80
C ALA A 129 -21.34 10.52 -21.34
N ILE A 130 -20.12 10.80 -20.88
CA ILE A 130 -19.82 11.08 -19.47
C ILE A 130 -19.89 12.59 -19.14
N ALA A 131 -19.66 13.46 -20.10
CA ALA A 131 -19.60 14.91 -19.88
C ALA A 131 -20.84 15.49 -19.16
N PRO A 132 -22.09 15.12 -19.49
CA PRO A 132 -23.26 15.62 -18.76
C PRO A 132 -23.24 15.24 -17.29
N VAL A 133 -22.82 14.00 -16.96
CA VAL A 133 -22.73 13.50 -15.58
C VAL A 133 -21.69 14.29 -14.81
N VAL A 134 -20.53 14.53 -15.41
CA VAL A 134 -19.45 15.34 -14.80
C VAL A 134 -19.92 16.76 -14.54
N VAL A 135 -20.62 17.40 -15.49
CA VAL A 135 -21.15 18.76 -15.33
C VAL A 135 -22.15 18.84 -14.17
N VAL A 136 -23.12 17.91 -14.13
CA VAL A 136 -24.14 17.90 -13.06
C VAL A 136 -23.50 17.66 -11.68
N ALA A 137 -22.59 16.68 -11.58
CA ALA A 137 -21.89 16.39 -10.32
C ALA A 137 -20.98 17.55 -9.87
N PHE A 138 -20.29 18.19 -10.80
CA PHE A 138 -19.47 19.36 -10.55
C PHE A 138 -20.28 20.54 -10.01
N LEU A 139 -21.39 20.87 -10.67
CA LEU A 139 -22.29 21.93 -10.23
C LEU A 139 -22.88 21.62 -8.86
N GLY A 140 -23.27 20.35 -8.60
CA GLY A 140 -23.70 19.89 -7.30
C GLY A 140 -22.67 20.14 -6.19
N LEU A 141 -21.37 19.87 -6.46
CA LEU A 141 -20.29 20.16 -5.51
C LEU A 141 -20.09 21.66 -5.28
N VAL A 142 -20.17 22.48 -6.31
CA VAL A 142 -20.05 23.94 -6.18
C VAL A 142 -21.21 24.51 -5.32
N LEU A 143 -22.44 24.01 -5.52
CA LEU A 143 -23.59 24.38 -4.70
C LEU A 143 -23.43 23.95 -3.24
N LEU A 144 -22.81 22.78 -3.02
CA LEU A 144 -22.51 22.26 -1.68
C LEU A 144 -21.41 23.05 -0.97
N GLY A 145 -20.62 23.86 -1.68
CA GLY A 145 -19.42 24.53 -1.19
C GLY A 145 -19.60 25.31 0.09
N ARG A 146 -20.73 26.03 0.28
CA ARG A 146 -21.02 26.74 1.56
C ARG A 146 -21.14 25.80 2.75
N ARG A 147 -21.80 24.64 2.55
CA ARG A 147 -21.96 23.64 3.63
C ARG A 147 -20.62 22.97 3.96
N LEU A 148 -19.74 22.78 2.97
CA LEU A 148 -18.38 22.30 3.18
C LEU A 148 -17.52 23.31 3.97
N ASP A 149 -17.69 24.63 3.74
CA ASP A 149 -17.01 25.67 4.52
C ASP A 149 -17.42 25.58 5.99
N LEU A 150 -18.72 25.42 6.26
CA LEU A 150 -19.25 25.29 7.63
C LEU A 150 -18.78 23.98 8.30
N LEU A 151 -18.67 22.88 7.55
CA LEU A 151 -18.08 21.63 8.06
C LEU A 151 -16.63 21.82 8.50
N GLY A 152 -15.90 22.74 7.88
CA GLY A 152 -14.52 23.09 8.23
C GLY A 152 -14.37 23.62 9.66
N LEU A 153 -15.42 24.24 10.23
CA LEU A 153 -15.44 24.79 11.59
C LEU A 153 -15.59 23.73 12.70
N GLY A 154 -15.90 22.48 12.33
CA GLY A 154 -16.17 21.38 13.26
C GLY A 154 -17.62 20.93 13.20
N ASP A 155 -17.89 19.69 13.64
CA ASP A 155 -19.21 19.06 13.50
C ASP A 155 -20.26 19.75 14.37
N ASP A 156 -19.88 20.13 15.58
CA ASP A 156 -20.83 20.76 16.53
C ASP A 156 -21.14 22.20 16.09
N ALA A 157 -20.13 22.94 15.65
CA ALA A 157 -20.32 24.27 15.10
C ALA A 157 -21.16 24.25 13.81
N ALA A 158 -20.95 23.27 12.92
CA ALA A 158 -21.75 23.11 11.72
C ALA A 158 -23.22 22.80 12.03
N ARG A 159 -23.49 21.92 13.03
CA ARG A 159 -24.84 21.60 13.48
C ARG A 159 -25.55 22.80 14.10
N SER A 160 -24.85 23.58 14.93
CA SER A 160 -25.43 24.81 15.53
C SER A 160 -25.80 25.86 14.48
N LEU A 161 -25.10 25.85 13.32
CA LEU A 161 -25.41 26.70 12.16
C LEU A 161 -26.42 26.07 11.18
N GLY A 162 -27.12 25.00 11.59
CA GLY A 162 -28.23 24.38 10.84
C GLY A 162 -27.78 23.45 9.71
N VAL A 163 -26.52 23.00 9.69
CA VAL A 163 -26.03 22.05 8.68
C VAL A 163 -26.24 20.61 9.13
N ASP A 164 -26.98 19.84 8.34
CA ASP A 164 -26.99 18.38 8.50
C ASP A 164 -25.65 17.81 8.04
N VAL A 165 -24.79 17.54 9.02
CA VAL A 165 -23.42 17.05 8.82
C VAL A 165 -23.39 15.70 8.09
N ALA A 166 -24.27 14.76 8.47
CA ALA A 166 -24.30 13.42 7.90
C ALA A 166 -24.69 13.46 6.42
N ARG A 167 -25.79 14.18 6.11
CA ARG A 167 -26.28 14.34 4.74
C ARG A 167 -25.31 15.11 3.86
N THR A 168 -24.68 16.17 4.39
CA THR A 168 -23.68 16.97 3.64
C THR A 168 -22.45 16.15 3.30
N ARG A 169 -21.95 15.34 4.25
CA ARG A 169 -20.83 14.42 4.01
C ARG A 169 -21.19 13.36 2.98
N LEU A 170 -22.35 12.71 3.14
CA LEU A 170 -22.79 11.67 2.21
C LEU A 170 -22.87 12.20 0.78
N VAL A 171 -23.59 13.32 0.58
CA VAL A 171 -23.75 13.93 -0.75
C VAL A 171 -22.40 14.37 -1.31
N GLY A 172 -21.55 15.00 -0.49
CA GLY A 172 -20.21 15.43 -0.92
C GLY A 172 -19.32 14.26 -1.36
N VAL A 173 -19.33 13.16 -0.60
CA VAL A 173 -18.57 11.94 -0.96
C VAL A 173 -19.14 11.29 -2.21
N LEU A 174 -20.48 11.14 -2.32
CA LEU A 174 -21.11 10.52 -3.49
C LEU A 174 -20.81 11.29 -4.78
N LEU A 175 -20.92 12.62 -4.76
CA LEU A 175 -20.62 13.46 -5.92
C LEU A 175 -19.12 13.41 -6.27
N ALA A 176 -18.24 13.38 -5.27
CA ALA A 176 -16.80 13.27 -5.49
C ALA A 176 -16.42 11.89 -6.06
N VAL A 177 -17.00 10.81 -5.56
CA VAL A 177 -16.82 9.45 -6.09
C VAL A 177 -17.35 9.36 -7.52
N LEU A 178 -18.51 9.95 -7.80
CA LEU A 178 -19.10 10.00 -9.13
C LEU A 178 -18.16 10.69 -10.13
N LEU A 179 -17.57 11.82 -9.77
CA LEU A 179 -16.57 12.51 -10.61
C LEU A 179 -15.31 11.67 -10.82
N ALA A 180 -14.81 11.03 -9.76
CA ALA A 180 -13.61 10.20 -9.84
C ALA A 180 -13.84 8.96 -10.72
N THR A 181 -14.96 8.25 -10.54
CA THR A 181 -15.29 7.10 -11.38
C THR A 181 -15.50 7.49 -12.85
N CYS A 182 -16.14 8.62 -13.12
CA CYS A 182 -16.24 9.15 -14.50
C CYS A 182 -14.86 9.43 -15.11
N ALA A 183 -13.91 9.95 -14.33
CA ALA A 183 -12.55 10.18 -14.82
C ALA A 183 -11.84 8.85 -15.12
N VAL A 184 -11.91 7.87 -14.21
CA VAL A 184 -11.28 6.54 -14.37
C VAL A 184 -11.83 5.79 -15.57
N THR A 185 -13.13 5.88 -15.83
CA THR A 185 -13.75 5.20 -16.98
C THR A 185 -13.26 5.73 -18.32
N VAL A 186 -12.85 7.01 -18.41
CA VAL A 186 -12.30 7.61 -19.63
C VAL A 186 -10.85 7.24 -19.85
N THR A 187 -10.03 7.27 -18.81
CA THR A 187 -8.56 7.23 -18.94
C THR A 187 -7.90 6.10 -18.18
N GLY A 188 -8.65 5.25 -17.50
CA GLY A 188 -8.08 4.43 -16.44
C GLY A 188 -7.69 5.26 -15.20
N PRO A 189 -7.14 4.62 -14.19
CA PRO A 189 -6.76 5.29 -12.94
C PRO A 189 -5.63 6.32 -13.15
N ILE A 190 -5.88 7.60 -12.88
CA ILE A 190 -4.85 8.64 -12.83
C ILE A 190 -4.72 9.11 -11.39
N GLY A 191 -3.60 8.77 -10.76
CA GLY A 191 -3.34 9.14 -9.37
C GLY A 191 -2.85 10.58 -9.20
N PHE A 192 -2.92 11.04 -7.94
CA PHE A 192 -2.36 12.30 -7.44
C PHE A 192 -2.99 13.60 -7.95
N VAL A 193 -3.69 13.64 -9.07
CA VAL A 193 -4.33 14.87 -9.55
C VAL A 193 -5.32 15.40 -8.53
N GLY A 194 -6.16 14.52 -7.97
CA GLY A 194 -7.12 14.88 -6.92
C GLY A 194 -6.49 15.33 -5.60
N LEU A 195 -5.24 14.97 -5.36
CA LEU A 195 -4.48 15.43 -4.19
C LEU A 195 -3.78 16.77 -4.48
N CYS A 196 -3.08 16.85 -5.60
CA CYS A 196 -2.21 17.99 -5.91
C CYS A 196 -2.98 19.24 -6.35
N ALA A 197 -4.05 19.08 -7.13
CA ALA A 197 -4.81 20.22 -7.65
C ALA A 197 -5.39 21.11 -6.53
N PRO A 198 -6.15 20.58 -5.54
CA PRO A 198 -6.63 21.42 -4.44
C PRO A 198 -5.50 21.90 -3.52
N LEU A 199 -4.39 21.16 -3.38
CA LEU A 199 -3.23 21.59 -2.62
C LEU A 199 -2.59 22.84 -3.25
N LEU A 200 -2.39 22.87 -4.58
CA LEU A 200 -1.87 24.02 -5.30
C LEU A 200 -2.78 25.25 -5.12
N VAL A 201 -4.10 25.06 -5.21
CA VAL A 201 -5.06 26.16 -4.99
C VAL A 201 -5.01 26.67 -3.55
N ARG A 202 -4.86 25.79 -2.56
CA ARG A 202 -4.69 26.20 -1.15
C ARG A 202 -3.39 26.97 -0.92
N LEU A 203 -2.32 26.62 -1.63
CA LEU A 203 -1.08 27.41 -1.62
C LEU A 203 -1.29 28.80 -2.23
N LEU A 204 -2.02 28.91 -3.33
CA LEU A 204 -2.40 30.20 -3.90
C LEU A 204 -3.36 30.99 -2.98
N ALA A 205 -4.20 30.31 -2.23
CA ALA A 205 -5.12 30.95 -1.27
C ALA A 205 -4.41 31.67 -0.12
N THR A 206 -3.13 31.39 0.13
CA THR A 206 -2.31 32.18 1.08
C THR A 206 -2.14 33.62 0.61
N TRP A 207 -2.16 33.85 -0.70
CA TRP A 207 -2.05 35.18 -1.32
C TRP A 207 -3.41 35.72 -1.75
N VAL A 208 -4.30 34.85 -2.23
CA VAL A 208 -5.64 35.22 -2.71
C VAL A 208 -6.69 34.57 -1.81
N ARG A 209 -6.95 35.17 -0.64
CA ARG A 209 -7.82 34.64 0.44
C ARG A 209 -9.16 34.05 -0.03
N PRO A 210 -9.90 34.65 -1.01
CA PRO A 210 -11.17 34.09 -1.46
C PRO A 210 -11.10 32.66 -1.98
N LEU A 211 -9.96 32.24 -2.55
CA LEU A 211 -9.73 30.86 -3.04
C LEU A 211 -9.77 29.80 -1.93
N GLY A 212 -9.66 30.18 -0.67
CA GLY A 212 -9.83 29.27 0.47
C GLY A 212 -11.28 28.80 0.70
N ARG A 213 -12.28 29.50 0.16
CA ARG A 213 -13.70 29.12 0.27
C ARG A 213 -14.03 28.02 -0.73
N HIS A 214 -14.71 26.94 -0.32
CA HIS A 214 -14.99 25.77 -1.18
C HIS A 214 -15.77 26.12 -2.46
N ARG A 215 -16.59 27.17 -2.45
CA ARG A 215 -17.26 27.65 -3.67
C ARG A 215 -16.30 28.09 -4.78
N LEU A 216 -15.14 28.61 -4.42
CA LEU A 216 -14.07 29.02 -5.36
C LEU A 216 -12.95 27.98 -5.42
N LEU A 217 -12.68 27.28 -4.31
CA LEU A 217 -11.68 26.24 -4.25
C LEU A 217 -12.00 25.09 -5.22
N ILE A 218 -13.26 24.63 -5.29
CA ILE A 218 -13.66 23.52 -6.17
C ILE A 218 -13.47 23.85 -7.64
N PRO A 219 -13.97 24.99 -8.19
CA PRO A 219 -13.70 25.38 -9.56
C PRO A 219 -12.21 25.63 -9.84
N ALA A 220 -11.51 26.29 -8.93
CA ALA A 220 -10.08 26.53 -9.09
C ALA A 220 -9.27 25.22 -9.08
N ALA A 221 -9.64 24.25 -8.23
CA ALA A 221 -9.02 22.91 -8.23
C ALA A 221 -9.35 22.12 -9.52
N ALA A 222 -10.53 22.31 -10.10
CA ALA A 222 -10.87 21.73 -11.40
C ALA A 222 -9.97 22.30 -12.52
N VAL A 223 -9.74 23.61 -12.53
CA VAL A 223 -8.81 24.27 -13.47
C VAL A 223 -7.37 23.79 -13.22
N ALA A 224 -6.91 23.76 -11.96
CA ALA A 224 -5.58 23.28 -11.61
C ALA A 224 -5.37 21.80 -12.01
N GLY A 225 -6.37 20.94 -11.78
CA GLY A 225 -6.35 19.54 -12.19
C GLY A 225 -6.28 19.39 -13.71
N THR A 226 -7.03 20.21 -14.43
CA THR A 226 -6.95 20.27 -15.91
C THR A 226 -5.55 20.67 -16.36
N ALA A 227 -4.99 21.71 -15.77
CA ALA A 227 -3.64 22.17 -16.09
C ALA A 227 -2.59 21.10 -15.80
N LEU A 228 -2.67 20.40 -14.65
CA LEU A 228 -1.75 19.32 -14.28
C LEU A 228 -1.79 18.18 -15.32
N VAL A 229 -2.98 17.72 -15.69
CA VAL A 229 -3.14 16.62 -16.64
C VAL A 229 -2.65 17.02 -18.04
N LEU A 230 -2.95 18.24 -18.50
CA LEU A 230 -2.46 18.74 -19.79
C LEU A 230 -0.94 18.93 -19.79
N THR A 231 -0.37 19.48 -18.71
CA THR A 231 1.09 19.62 -18.58
C THR A 231 1.77 18.26 -18.61
N ALA A 232 1.20 17.25 -17.94
CA ALA A 232 1.71 15.88 -17.96
C ALA A 232 1.68 15.28 -19.38
N ASP A 233 0.59 15.46 -20.12
CA ASP A 233 0.47 14.98 -21.51
C ASP A 233 1.46 15.69 -22.45
N VAL A 234 1.57 17.02 -22.34
CA VAL A 234 2.53 17.81 -23.14
C VAL A 234 3.98 17.41 -22.81
N ALA A 235 4.30 17.21 -21.54
CA ALA A 235 5.64 16.77 -21.13
C ALA A 235 6.00 15.40 -21.72
N LEU A 236 5.06 14.44 -21.70
CA LEU A 236 5.27 13.12 -22.31
C LEU A 236 5.51 13.22 -23.81
N ARG A 237 4.72 14.02 -24.52
CA ARG A 237 4.89 14.22 -25.97
C ARG A 237 6.19 14.96 -26.30
N ALA A 238 6.61 15.88 -25.46
CA ALA A 238 7.87 16.60 -25.64
C ALA A 238 9.10 15.68 -25.45
N VAL A 239 9.04 14.76 -24.48
CA VAL A 239 10.17 13.85 -24.16
C VAL A 239 10.22 12.65 -25.12
N PHE A 240 9.08 12.03 -25.41
CA PHE A 240 9.02 10.78 -26.17
C PHE A 240 8.56 10.94 -27.62
N GLY A 241 8.24 12.17 -28.03
CA GLY A 241 7.67 12.47 -29.35
C GLY A 241 6.15 12.35 -29.41
N PRO A 242 5.52 12.94 -30.45
CA PRO A 242 4.06 13.08 -30.52
C PRO A 242 3.31 11.74 -30.63
N VAL A 243 3.90 10.73 -31.28
CA VAL A 243 3.29 9.40 -31.46
C VAL A 243 3.58 8.50 -30.27
N SER A 244 4.86 8.34 -29.92
CA SER A 244 5.26 7.45 -28.81
C SER A 244 4.85 7.98 -27.44
N GLY A 245 4.67 9.29 -27.28
CA GLY A 245 4.19 9.90 -26.04
C GLY A 245 2.73 9.53 -25.71
N VAL A 246 1.91 9.19 -26.69
CA VAL A 246 0.51 8.75 -26.48
C VAL A 246 0.44 7.36 -25.86
N THR A 247 1.42 6.49 -26.13
CA THR A 247 1.45 5.12 -25.60
C THR A 247 1.93 5.07 -24.15
N VAL A 248 2.59 6.13 -23.66
CA VAL A 248 3.05 6.21 -22.27
C VAL A 248 1.90 6.70 -21.37
N PRO A 249 1.58 5.97 -20.29
CA PRO A 249 0.51 6.39 -19.39
C PRO A 249 0.77 7.75 -18.73
N THR A 250 -0.16 8.67 -18.88
CA THR A 250 -0.09 10.03 -18.30
C THR A 250 -0.05 9.99 -16.77
N GLY A 251 -0.64 8.94 -16.16
CA GLY A 251 -0.61 8.68 -14.74
C GLY A 251 0.79 8.56 -14.15
N VAL A 252 1.79 8.17 -14.95
CA VAL A 252 3.20 8.14 -14.53
C VAL A 252 3.69 9.55 -14.17
N VAL A 253 3.48 10.52 -15.07
CA VAL A 253 3.97 11.90 -14.85
C VAL A 253 3.20 12.57 -13.72
N THR A 254 1.88 12.38 -13.64
CA THR A 254 1.08 12.93 -12.54
C THR A 254 1.50 12.36 -11.19
N SER A 255 1.89 11.07 -11.13
CA SER A 255 2.41 10.43 -9.92
C SER A 255 3.79 10.97 -9.53
N LEU A 256 4.67 11.26 -10.50
CA LEU A 256 5.96 11.91 -10.22
C LEU A 256 5.77 13.34 -9.67
N ILE A 257 4.87 14.12 -10.27
CA ILE A 257 4.50 15.45 -9.76
C ILE A 257 3.94 15.33 -8.34
N GLY A 258 3.08 14.34 -8.10
CA GLY A 258 2.49 14.05 -6.80
C GLY A 258 3.53 13.67 -5.75
N ALA A 259 4.50 12.87 -6.11
CA ALA A 259 5.61 12.50 -5.25
C ALA A 259 6.41 13.73 -4.79
N VAL A 260 6.76 14.61 -5.72
CA VAL A 260 7.45 15.88 -5.40
C VAL A 260 6.58 16.75 -4.49
N ALA A 261 5.27 16.87 -4.79
CA ALA A 261 4.34 17.63 -3.97
C ALA A 261 4.25 17.11 -2.53
N LEU A 262 4.23 15.78 -2.33
CA LEU A 262 4.24 15.16 -0.99
C LEU A 262 5.54 15.47 -0.23
N VAL A 263 6.69 15.39 -0.87
CA VAL A 263 7.99 15.73 -0.25
C VAL A 263 8.05 17.21 0.12
N VAL A 264 7.57 18.11 -0.75
CA VAL A 264 7.49 19.55 -0.46
C VAL A 264 6.53 19.82 0.70
N LEU A 265 5.37 19.16 0.72
CA LEU A 265 4.41 19.25 1.82
C LEU A 265 5.02 18.77 3.13
N ALA A 266 5.73 17.62 3.10
CA ALA A 266 6.43 17.10 4.27
C ALA A 266 7.47 18.06 4.84
N ARG A 267 8.20 18.78 3.97
CA ARG A 267 9.16 19.82 4.40
C ARG A 267 8.49 21.06 5.02
N ARG A 268 7.31 21.43 4.52
CA ARG A 268 6.56 22.62 4.99
C ARG A 268 5.63 22.34 6.16
N ALA A 269 5.21 21.09 6.37
CA ALA A 269 4.37 20.69 7.49
C ALA A 269 5.14 20.91 8.80
N ARG A 270 4.80 21.99 9.52
CA ARG A 270 5.16 22.15 10.93
C ARG A 270 4.34 21.14 11.73
N ALA A 271 4.78 20.77 12.92
CA ALA A 271 4.32 19.74 13.85
C ALA A 271 2.79 19.45 13.99
N ALA A 272 1.95 20.06 13.17
CA ALA A 272 0.48 19.94 13.17
C ALA A 272 -0.06 18.58 12.64
N LEU A 273 0.80 17.67 12.23
CA LEU A 273 0.43 16.30 11.82
C LEU A 273 0.72 15.27 12.91
N GLU A 274 0.67 15.67 14.18
CA GLU A 274 0.61 14.67 15.25
C GLU A 274 -0.74 13.95 15.14
N PRO A 275 -0.73 12.63 14.96
CA PRO A 275 -1.97 11.89 15.03
C PRO A 275 -2.50 12.05 16.44
N ASP A 276 -3.72 12.59 16.58
CA ASP A 276 -4.49 12.46 17.80
C ASP A 276 -4.38 11.03 18.29
N THR A 277 -4.06 10.87 19.56
CA THR A 277 -3.87 9.59 20.24
C THR A 277 -4.79 8.51 19.72
N LEU A 278 -4.27 7.67 18.83
CA LEU A 278 -5.01 6.53 18.32
C LEU A 278 -5.37 5.65 19.51
N VAL A 279 -6.66 5.41 19.61
CA VAL A 279 -7.34 4.64 20.64
C VAL A 279 -6.50 3.45 21.07
N THR A 280 -6.06 3.46 22.32
CA THR A 280 -5.40 2.32 22.94
C THR A 280 -6.40 1.17 22.99
N LEU A 281 -6.30 0.23 22.05
CA LEU A 281 -7.01 -1.03 22.16
C LEU A 281 -6.63 -1.68 23.50
N ARG A 282 -7.63 -1.95 24.33
CA ARG A 282 -7.44 -2.71 25.57
C ARG A 282 -6.79 -4.05 25.19
N ALA A 283 -5.55 -4.22 25.62
CA ALA A 283 -4.78 -5.42 25.37
C ALA A 283 -5.27 -6.57 26.24
N GLY A 284 -5.46 -7.71 25.58
CA GLY A 284 -5.34 -9.05 26.12
C GLY A 284 -6.36 -9.49 27.18
N SER A 285 -6.77 -10.74 27.06
CA SER A 285 -7.43 -11.51 28.11
C SER A 285 -6.52 -11.61 29.35
N ASP A 286 -7.07 -11.88 30.53
CA ASP A 286 -6.29 -12.10 31.75
C ASP A 286 -5.25 -13.22 31.60
N LEU A 287 -5.51 -14.21 30.75
CA LEU A 287 -4.56 -15.26 30.39
C LEU A 287 -3.30 -14.70 29.70
N ALA A 288 -3.48 -13.74 28.78
CA ALA A 288 -2.37 -13.11 28.07
C ALA A 288 -1.40 -12.35 28.99
N ARG A 289 -1.90 -11.81 30.10
CA ARG A 289 -1.08 -11.12 31.11
C ARG A 289 -0.36 -12.08 32.03
N ARG A 290 -0.94 -13.27 32.30
CA ARG A 290 -0.45 -14.24 33.27
C ARG A 290 0.53 -15.26 32.70
N ALA A 291 0.41 -15.60 31.40
CA ALA A 291 1.22 -16.64 30.79
C ALA A 291 1.71 -16.29 29.37
N PRO A 292 2.49 -15.22 29.15
CA PRO A 292 2.98 -14.84 27.83
C PRO A 292 3.88 -15.91 27.20
N ALA A 293 4.60 -16.67 28.02
CA ALA A 293 5.44 -17.77 27.55
C ALA A 293 4.63 -18.91 26.93
N VAL A 294 3.43 -19.21 27.46
CA VAL A 294 2.54 -20.23 26.89
C VAL A 294 2.05 -19.82 25.51
N LEU A 295 1.66 -18.55 25.34
CA LEU A 295 1.23 -18.04 24.02
C LEU A 295 2.38 -18.02 23.01
N LEU A 296 3.60 -17.69 23.44
CA LEU A 296 4.78 -17.79 22.59
C LEU A 296 5.04 -19.26 22.20
N GLY A 297 4.98 -20.18 23.16
CA GLY A 297 5.13 -21.62 22.90
C GLY A 297 4.09 -22.15 21.92
N ALA A 298 2.82 -21.76 22.09
CA ALA A 298 1.75 -22.10 21.16
C ALA A 298 2.01 -21.53 19.74
N GLY A 299 2.49 -20.30 19.65
CA GLY A 299 2.90 -19.70 18.38
C GLY A 299 4.04 -20.45 17.70
N VAL A 300 5.05 -20.87 18.46
CA VAL A 300 6.18 -21.69 17.95
C VAL A 300 5.68 -23.05 17.47
N LEU A 301 4.79 -23.71 18.21
CA LEU A 301 4.20 -24.98 17.79
C LEU A 301 3.38 -24.82 16.50
N LEU A 302 2.61 -23.75 16.38
CA LEU A 302 1.90 -23.41 15.15
C LEU A 302 2.89 -23.22 13.99
N LEU A 303 3.96 -22.45 14.19
CA LEU A 303 4.99 -22.23 13.16
C LEU A 303 5.63 -23.56 12.72
N VAL A 304 6.00 -24.42 13.66
CA VAL A 304 6.57 -25.74 13.36
C VAL A 304 5.57 -26.57 12.54
N GLY A 305 4.30 -26.59 12.95
CA GLY A 305 3.24 -27.29 12.19
C GLY A 305 3.09 -26.76 10.77
N VAL A 306 3.11 -25.43 10.59
CA VAL A 306 3.01 -24.78 9.26
C VAL A 306 4.25 -25.07 8.41
N VAL A 307 5.46 -25.06 8.99
CA VAL A 307 6.70 -25.38 8.28
C VAL A 307 6.70 -26.85 7.84
N VAL A 308 6.31 -27.77 8.74
CA VAL A 308 6.18 -29.19 8.39
C VAL A 308 5.13 -29.38 7.29
N ALA A 309 3.95 -28.79 7.41
CA ALA A 309 2.94 -28.81 6.36
C ALA A 309 3.48 -28.22 5.04
N GLY A 310 4.25 -27.13 5.11
CA GLY A 310 4.89 -26.51 3.96
C GLY A 310 5.90 -27.41 3.24
N VAL A 311 6.62 -28.25 3.95
CA VAL A 311 7.54 -29.24 3.37
C VAL A 311 6.79 -30.45 2.80
N LEU A 312 5.78 -30.94 3.49
CA LEU A 312 5.06 -32.17 3.12
C LEU A 312 4.01 -31.95 2.02
N LEU A 313 3.31 -30.80 2.04
CA LEU A 313 2.21 -30.50 1.12
C LEU A 313 2.66 -29.59 -0.03
N GLY A 314 2.14 -29.84 -1.21
CA GLY A 314 2.40 -29.08 -2.43
C GLY A 314 1.60 -29.63 -3.60
N ASP A 315 2.10 -29.46 -4.81
CA ASP A 315 1.63 -30.12 -6.04
C ASP A 315 1.70 -31.65 -5.97
N SER A 316 2.63 -32.15 -5.15
CA SER A 316 2.75 -33.57 -4.76
C SER A 316 2.88 -33.67 -3.24
N THR A 317 2.31 -34.68 -2.64
CA THR A 317 2.47 -34.97 -1.21
C THR A 317 3.75 -35.75 -0.97
N VAL A 318 4.50 -35.36 0.05
CA VAL A 318 5.74 -35.98 0.51
C VAL A 318 5.49 -36.51 1.92
N LEU A 319 5.99 -37.66 2.25
CA LEU A 319 5.86 -38.27 3.58
C LEU A 319 7.06 -37.92 4.47
N LEU A 320 6.91 -38.03 5.78
CA LEU A 320 8.01 -37.83 6.73
C LEU A 320 9.18 -38.80 6.48
N GLY A 321 8.89 -40.03 6.08
CA GLY A 321 9.91 -41.02 5.69
C GLY A 321 10.72 -40.60 4.46
N ASP A 322 10.07 -39.92 3.51
CA ASP A 322 10.74 -39.37 2.33
C ASP A 322 11.72 -38.26 2.68
N VAL A 323 11.32 -37.38 3.61
CA VAL A 323 12.21 -36.31 4.13
C VAL A 323 13.40 -36.93 4.86
N ALA A 324 13.20 -38.00 5.67
CA ALA A 324 14.27 -38.70 6.34
C ALA A 324 15.25 -39.36 5.33
N ASN A 325 14.74 -39.96 4.25
CA ASN A 325 15.54 -40.53 3.17
C ASN A 325 16.34 -39.44 2.43
N TRP A 326 15.73 -38.29 2.18
CA TRP A 326 16.41 -37.13 1.56
C TRP A 326 17.57 -36.62 2.42
N VAL A 327 17.33 -36.41 3.72
CA VAL A 327 18.40 -36.00 4.67
C VAL A 327 19.54 -37.05 4.73
N ALA A 328 19.20 -38.34 4.61
CA ALA A 328 20.17 -39.44 4.60
C ALA A 328 20.86 -39.64 3.25
N GLY A 329 20.56 -38.85 2.21
CA GLY A 329 21.10 -38.97 0.86
C GLY A 329 20.67 -40.27 0.14
N LYS A 330 19.52 -40.83 0.55
CA LYS A 330 18.93 -42.10 0.02
C LYS A 330 17.62 -41.88 -0.75
N ALA A 331 17.31 -40.61 -1.06
CA ALA A 331 16.09 -40.27 -1.77
C ALA A 331 16.19 -40.66 -3.25
N SER A 332 15.04 -40.87 -3.91
CA SER A 332 14.99 -41.00 -5.36
C SER A 332 15.25 -39.64 -6.03
N VAL A 333 15.76 -39.62 -7.25
CA VAL A 333 16.04 -38.43 -8.03
C VAL A 333 14.83 -37.48 -8.09
N ARG A 334 13.63 -38.04 -8.24
CA ARG A 334 12.39 -37.23 -8.24
C ARG A 334 12.15 -36.56 -6.90
N LEU A 335 12.42 -37.25 -5.82
CA LEU A 335 12.24 -36.73 -4.47
C LEU A 335 13.27 -35.68 -4.12
N ASP A 336 14.53 -35.86 -4.56
CA ASP A 336 15.59 -34.87 -4.43
C ASP A 336 15.18 -33.55 -5.10
N ILE A 337 14.75 -33.59 -6.37
CA ILE A 337 14.29 -32.40 -7.10
C ILE A 337 13.15 -31.67 -6.36
N ILE A 338 12.18 -32.43 -5.82
CA ILE A 338 11.06 -31.86 -5.09
C ILE A 338 11.51 -31.17 -3.79
N LEU A 339 12.33 -31.86 -2.97
CA LEU A 339 12.73 -31.36 -1.67
C LEU A 339 13.82 -30.27 -1.78
N ASP A 340 14.75 -30.38 -2.72
CA ASP A 340 15.76 -29.37 -3.00
C ASP A 340 15.15 -28.03 -3.46
N SER A 341 13.99 -28.07 -4.12
CA SER A 341 13.21 -26.86 -4.44
C SER A 341 12.34 -26.38 -3.27
N ARG A 342 11.72 -27.31 -2.54
CA ARG A 342 10.67 -27.00 -1.57
C ARG A 342 11.23 -26.51 -0.22
N VAL A 343 12.30 -27.14 0.28
CA VAL A 343 12.88 -26.79 1.58
C VAL A 343 13.45 -25.36 1.59
N PRO A 344 14.28 -24.94 0.60
CA PRO A 344 14.75 -23.56 0.56
C PRO A 344 13.60 -22.53 0.38
N ARG A 345 12.56 -22.89 -0.34
CA ARG A 345 11.37 -22.06 -0.53
C ARG A 345 10.63 -21.81 0.79
N VAL A 346 10.40 -22.84 1.60
CA VAL A 346 9.78 -22.73 2.93
C VAL A 346 10.68 -21.92 3.86
N ALA A 347 12.00 -22.14 3.81
CA ALA A 347 12.96 -21.36 4.59
C ALA A 347 12.94 -19.87 4.18
N ALA A 348 12.82 -19.57 2.89
CA ALA A 348 12.69 -18.19 2.40
C ALA A 348 11.40 -17.53 2.91
N ALA A 349 10.27 -18.23 2.88
CA ALA A 349 9.00 -17.76 3.42
C ALA A 349 9.10 -17.45 4.92
N LEU A 350 9.73 -18.35 5.69
CA LEU A 350 9.98 -18.19 7.11
C LEU A 350 10.83 -16.95 7.41
N LEU A 351 11.99 -16.84 6.76
CA LEU A 351 12.93 -15.74 6.98
C LEU A 351 12.35 -14.40 6.56
N ALA A 352 11.71 -14.33 5.40
CA ALA A 352 11.09 -13.10 4.93
C ALA A 352 9.94 -12.64 5.82
N GLY A 353 9.07 -13.56 6.25
CA GLY A 353 8.01 -13.27 7.20
C GLY A 353 8.53 -12.76 8.54
N ALA A 354 9.57 -13.38 9.07
CA ALA A 354 10.26 -12.96 10.28
C ALA A 354 10.87 -11.54 10.15
N CYS A 355 11.60 -11.30 9.05
CA CYS A 355 12.22 -9.99 8.77
C CYS A 355 11.16 -8.88 8.68
N LEU A 356 10.13 -9.07 7.85
CA LEU A 356 9.09 -8.06 7.63
C LEU A 356 8.28 -7.78 8.88
N ALA A 357 7.96 -8.81 9.66
CA ALA A 357 7.23 -8.65 10.92
C ALA A 357 8.05 -7.87 11.97
N LEU A 358 9.33 -8.20 12.13
CA LEU A 358 10.21 -7.46 13.04
C LEU A 358 10.38 -6.02 12.58
N ALA A 359 10.61 -5.78 11.27
CA ALA A 359 10.69 -4.45 10.70
C ALA A 359 9.41 -3.64 10.98
N GLY A 360 8.24 -4.24 10.78
CA GLY A 360 6.95 -3.63 11.09
C GLY A 360 6.82 -3.25 12.56
N ALA A 361 7.19 -4.13 13.49
CA ALA A 361 7.14 -3.85 14.92
C ALA A 361 8.02 -2.64 15.30
N LEU A 362 9.22 -2.55 14.76
CA LEU A 362 10.15 -1.45 15.00
C LEU A 362 9.60 -0.12 14.46
N VAL A 363 9.12 -0.10 13.21
CA VAL A 363 8.53 1.11 12.61
C VAL A 363 7.30 1.56 13.38
N GLN A 364 6.37 0.65 13.73
CA GLN A 364 5.17 0.99 14.50
C GLN A 364 5.49 1.56 15.87
N THR A 365 6.53 1.06 16.53
CA THR A 365 6.97 1.56 17.83
C THR A 365 7.57 2.96 17.72
N VAL A 366 8.50 3.16 16.78
CA VAL A 366 9.19 4.45 16.60
C VAL A 366 8.23 5.55 16.14
N THR A 367 7.30 5.21 15.23
CA THR A 367 6.29 6.14 14.73
C THR A 367 5.09 6.30 15.67
N ARG A 368 4.99 5.46 16.71
CA ARG A 368 3.82 5.36 17.61
C ARG A 368 2.51 5.19 16.83
N ASN A 369 2.60 4.63 15.65
CA ASN A 369 1.48 4.39 14.76
C ASN A 369 1.33 2.88 14.53
N PRO A 370 0.30 2.22 15.08
CA PRO A 370 0.10 0.78 14.95
C PRO A 370 -0.21 0.34 13.51
N LEU A 371 -0.46 1.28 12.62
CA LEU A 371 -0.77 1.05 11.22
C LEU A 371 0.42 1.35 10.30
N ALA A 372 1.56 1.78 10.85
CA ALA A 372 2.77 1.97 10.08
C ALA A 372 3.32 0.62 9.61
N ASP A 373 3.62 0.56 8.31
CA ASP A 373 4.25 -0.59 7.65
C ASP A 373 5.56 -0.14 7.00
N PRO A 374 6.62 -0.95 7.00
CA PRO A 374 7.87 -0.60 6.32
C PRO A 374 7.70 -0.27 4.83
N GLY A 375 6.71 -0.89 4.16
CA GLY A 375 6.35 -0.57 2.78
C GLY A 375 5.91 0.87 2.60
N VAL A 376 5.24 1.47 3.59
CA VAL A 376 4.82 2.88 3.60
C VAL A 376 6.03 3.83 3.57
N LEU A 377 7.20 3.39 4.01
CA LEU A 377 8.45 4.16 3.88
C LEU A 377 9.00 4.18 2.44
N GLY A 378 8.32 3.59 1.48
CA GLY A 378 8.72 3.55 0.08
C GLY A 378 9.86 2.57 -0.24
N VAL A 379 10.40 1.88 0.77
CA VAL A 379 11.56 0.97 0.64
C VAL A 379 11.23 -0.20 -0.29
N SER A 380 10.09 -0.85 -0.11
CA SER A 380 9.67 -1.97 -0.94
C SER A 380 9.40 -1.57 -2.41
N HIS A 381 8.81 -0.39 -2.65
CA HIS A 381 8.58 0.11 -4.01
C HIS A 381 9.88 0.46 -4.72
N ALA A 382 10.83 1.08 -4.01
CA ALA A 382 12.13 1.41 -4.57
C ALA A 382 13.01 0.16 -4.79
N ALA A 383 12.90 -0.86 -3.93
CA ALA A 383 13.48 -2.18 -4.19
C ALA A 383 12.89 -2.78 -5.47
N GLY A 384 11.56 -2.69 -5.63
CA GLY A 384 10.87 -3.10 -6.85
C GLY A 384 11.39 -2.39 -8.09
N LEU A 385 11.56 -1.07 -8.02
CA LEU A 385 12.14 -0.30 -9.12
C LEU A 385 13.55 -0.80 -9.46
N GLY A 386 14.43 -0.97 -8.46
CA GLY A 386 15.79 -1.44 -8.67
C GLY A 386 15.85 -2.83 -9.34
N ALA A 387 14.99 -3.74 -8.92
CA ALA A 387 14.86 -5.06 -9.56
C ALA A 387 14.37 -4.96 -11.01
N VAL A 388 13.32 -4.17 -11.26
CA VAL A 388 12.72 -3.99 -12.59
C VAL A 388 13.72 -3.33 -13.55
N VAL A 389 14.49 -2.35 -13.10
CA VAL A 389 15.58 -1.76 -13.90
C VAL A 389 16.52 -2.85 -14.41
N VAL A 390 16.96 -3.76 -13.52
CA VAL A 390 17.85 -4.87 -13.92
C VAL A 390 17.15 -5.83 -14.88
N ILE A 391 15.89 -6.23 -14.58
CA ILE A 391 15.14 -7.17 -15.43
C ILE A 391 14.93 -6.62 -16.84
N VAL A 392 14.64 -5.32 -16.96
CA VAL A 392 14.34 -4.68 -18.25
C VAL A 392 15.60 -4.34 -19.04
N LEU A 393 16.68 -3.92 -18.38
CA LEU A 393 17.90 -3.47 -19.05
C LEU A 393 18.90 -4.59 -19.33
N THR A 394 18.70 -5.80 -18.77
CA THR A 394 19.64 -6.92 -18.93
C THR A 394 18.96 -8.06 -19.70
N SER A 395 19.60 -8.51 -20.77
CA SER A 395 19.07 -9.61 -21.62
C SER A 395 18.95 -10.96 -20.87
N ALA A 396 19.81 -11.21 -19.88
CA ALA A 396 19.80 -12.43 -19.07
C ALA A 396 20.10 -12.08 -17.59
N PRO A 397 19.14 -11.49 -16.86
CA PRO A 397 19.39 -11.05 -15.50
C PRO A 397 19.57 -12.24 -14.56
N SER A 398 20.77 -12.35 -13.96
CA SER A 398 21.01 -13.30 -12.88
C SER A 398 20.30 -12.86 -11.60
N PHE A 399 20.03 -13.82 -10.70
CA PHE A 399 19.46 -13.50 -9.39
C PHE A 399 20.30 -12.45 -8.64
N ALA A 400 21.62 -12.59 -8.63
CA ALA A 400 22.52 -11.67 -7.93
C ALA A 400 22.40 -10.23 -8.43
N LEU A 401 22.22 -10.02 -9.74
CA LEU A 401 22.00 -8.70 -10.31
C LEU A 401 20.64 -8.11 -9.90
N VAL A 402 19.56 -8.92 -9.97
CA VAL A 402 18.22 -8.48 -9.56
C VAL A 402 18.19 -8.15 -8.06
N PHE A 403 18.77 -9.02 -7.24
CA PHE A 403 18.95 -8.80 -5.80
C PHE A 403 19.75 -7.53 -5.51
N GLY A 404 20.88 -7.35 -6.18
CA GLY A 404 21.71 -6.16 -6.04
C GLY A 404 20.97 -4.88 -6.43
N GLY A 405 20.26 -4.90 -7.55
CA GLY A 405 19.42 -3.78 -7.98
C GLY A 405 18.32 -3.43 -6.98
N ALA A 406 17.61 -4.45 -6.47
CA ALA A 406 16.59 -4.26 -5.45
C ALA A 406 17.17 -3.71 -4.15
N LEU A 407 18.31 -4.21 -3.70
CA LEU A 407 19.00 -3.74 -2.50
C LEU A 407 19.43 -2.27 -2.65
N VAL A 408 20.01 -1.90 -3.78
CA VAL A 408 20.40 -0.51 -4.09
C VAL A 408 19.17 0.40 -4.04
N GLY A 409 18.07 0.01 -4.69
CA GLY A 409 16.81 0.78 -4.65
C GLY A 409 16.30 0.98 -3.23
N ALA A 410 16.27 -0.09 -2.42
CA ALA A 410 15.85 -0.03 -1.02
C ALA A 410 16.73 0.90 -0.17
N VAL A 411 18.06 0.81 -0.32
CA VAL A 411 19.01 1.64 0.42
C VAL A 411 18.86 3.11 0.03
N LEU A 412 18.74 3.41 -1.28
CA LEU A 412 18.55 4.77 -1.76
C LEU A 412 17.25 5.39 -1.21
N ALA A 413 16.15 4.63 -1.17
CA ALA A 413 14.91 5.09 -0.55
C ALA A 413 15.07 5.35 0.95
N GLY A 414 15.72 4.44 1.66
CA GLY A 414 16.05 4.62 3.07
C GLY A 414 16.85 5.91 3.31
N LEU A 415 17.94 6.11 2.56
CA LEU A 415 18.79 7.30 2.66
C LEU A 415 18.02 8.59 2.34
N LEU A 416 17.13 8.56 1.34
CA LEU A 416 16.29 9.72 0.99
C LEU A 416 15.30 10.05 2.11
N VAL A 417 14.59 9.05 2.63
CA VAL A 417 13.65 9.25 3.75
C VAL A 417 14.38 9.78 4.98
N PHE A 418 15.51 9.18 5.35
CA PHE A 418 16.33 9.64 6.48
C PHE A 418 16.89 11.05 6.24
N GLY A 419 17.50 11.29 5.09
CA GLY A 419 18.11 12.59 4.77
C GLY A 419 17.13 13.76 4.81
N VAL A 420 15.88 13.51 4.35
CA VAL A 420 14.82 14.56 4.38
C VAL A 420 14.25 14.74 5.78
N THR A 421 14.23 13.70 6.63
CA THR A 421 13.55 13.73 7.93
C THR A 421 14.48 13.96 9.11
N ALA A 422 15.79 13.76 8.96
CA ALA A 422 16.79 13.88 10.04
C ALA A 422 16.77 15.24 10.74
N GLY A 423 16.70 16.34 9.99
CA GLY A 423 16.68 17.70 10.53
C GLY A 423 15.43 18.10 11.32
N SER A 424 14.42 17.23 11.39
CA SER A 424 13.13 17.50 12.06
C SER A 424 12.85 16.61 13.26
N GLY A 425 13.86 15.93 13.79
CA GLY A 425 13.69 14.97 14.89
C GLY A 425 12.89 13.71 14.50
N MET A 426 12.83 13.39 13.20
CA MET A 426 12.14 12.21 12.66
C MET A 426 10.63 12.16 13.05
N ALA A 427 9.92 13.30 12.92
CA ALA A 427 8.49 13.36 13.17
C ALA A 427 7.74 12.35 12.30
N SER A 428 6.90 11.50 12.92
CA SER A 428 6.20 10.38 12.30
C SER A 428 5.43 10.77 11.05
N GLY A 429 4.68 11.87 11.07
CA GLY A 429 3.90 12.32 9.93
C GLY A 429 4.76 12.71 8.72
N ARG A 430 5.95 13.28 8.97
CA ARG A 430 6.88 13.65 7.90
C ARG A 430 7.52 12.42 7.25
N MET A 431 7.91 11.43 8.05
CA MET A 431 8.44 10.16 7.54
C MET A 431 7.44 9.46 6.62
N VAL A 432 6.17 9.40 7.03
CA VAL A 432 5.11 8.81 6.22
C VAL A 432 4.91 9.55 4.90
N LEU A 433 4.87 10.90 4.92
CA LEU A 433 4.70 11.69 3.69
C LEU A 433 5.87 11.54 2.71
N VAL A 434 7.11 11.57 3.20
CA VAL A 434 8.30 11.36 2.36
C VAL A 434 8.32 9.94 1.82
N GLY A 435 7.99 8.95 2.66
CA GLY A 435 7.91 7.56 2.27
C GLY A 435 6.87 7.31 1.19
N LEU A 436 5.65 7.83 1.35
CA LEU A 436 4.59 7.77 0.34
C LEU A 436 5.02 8.42 -0.98
N GLY A 437 5.66 9.60 -0.91
CA GLY A 437 6.20 10.27 -2.09
C GLY A 437 7.28 9.43 -2.79
N THR A 438 8.23 8.89 -2.03
CA THR A 438 9.28 8.01 -2.57
C THR A 438 8.69 6.75 -3.21
N GLY A 439 7.73 6.12 -2.54
CA GLY A 439 7.03 4.93 -3.06
C GLY A 439 6.26 5.22 -4.34
N ALA A 440 5.55 6.36 -4.39
CA ALA A 440 4.81 6.78 -5.57
C ALA A 440 5.74 7.06 -6.76
N ALA A 441 6.87 7.75 -6.52
CA ALA A 441 7.87 7.98 -7.57
C ALA A 441 8.46 6.67 -8.10
N ALA A 442 8.85 5.76 -7.19
CA ALA A 442 9.39 4.46 -7.57
C ALA A 442 8.37 3.64 -8.37
N SER A 443 7.10 3.59 -7.93
CA SER A 443 6.04 2.89 -8.66
C SER A 443 5.77 3.50 -10.03
N ALA A 444 5.79 4.83 -10.14
CA ALA A 444 5.59 5.51 -11.41
C ALA A 444 6.69 5.17 -12.43
N VAL A 445 7.96 5.20 -12.00
CA VAL A 445 9.09 4.83 -12.88
C VAL A 445 9.05 3.33 -13.22
N THR A 446 8.72 2.47 -12.25
CA THR A 446 8.51 1.03 -12.48
C THR A 446 7.46 0.80 -13.57
N THR A 447 6.31 1.47 -13.47
CA THR A 447 5.23 1.38 -14.46
C THR A 447 5.69 1.86 -15.85
N LEU A 448 6.45 2.97 -15.91
CA LEU A 448 7.01 3.47 -17.16
C LEU A 448 7.90 2.44 -17.85
N LEU A 449 8.78 1.80 -17.08
CA LEU A 449 9.69 0.76 -17.61
C LEU A 449 8.89 -0.45 -18.10
N LEU A 450 7.90 -0.92 -17.33
CA LEU A 450 7.09 -2.08 -17.67
C LEU A 450 6.25 -1.88 -18.92
N VAL A 451 5.65 -0.70 -19.09
CA VAL A 451 4.84 -0.39 -20.27
C VAL A 451 5.69 -0.31 -21.55
N ARG A 452 6.97 -0.02 -21.43
CA ARG A 452 7.89 0.12 -22.56
C ARG A 452 8.73 -1.13 -22.86
N THR A 453 8.62 -2.14 -22.03
CA THR A 453 9.37 -3.39 -22.21
C THR A 453 8.56 -4.41 -23.00
N ASP A 454 9.20 -5.43 -23.51
CA ASP A 454 8.55 -6.53 -24.20
C ASP A 454 7.66 -7.36 -23.24
N PRO A 455 6.64 -8.07 -23.76
CA PRO A 455 5.68 -8.81 -22.93
C PRO A 455 6.33 -9.88 -22.05
N TRP A 456 7.44 -10.48 -22.46
CA TRP A 456 8.13 -11.53 -21.71
C TRP A 456 8.77 -10.96 -20.43
N ASN A 457 9.58 -9.91 -20.58
CA ASN A 457 10.21 -9.22 -19.45
C ASN A 457 9.16 -8.52 -18.58
N GLN A 458 8.07 -8.01 -19.16
CA GLN A 458 6.94 -7.45 -18.42
C GLN A 458 6.32 -8.49 -17.48
N ASN A 459 5.98 -9.67 -17.97
CA ASN A 459 5.39 -10.75 -17.14
C ASN A 459 6.35 -11.22 -16.05
N ARG A 460 7.64 -11.35 -16.37
CA ARG A 460 8.68 -11.69 -15.39
C ARG A 460 8.77 -10.68 -14.27
N ALA A 461 8.75 -9.39 -14.60
CA ALA A 461 8.82 -8.32 -13.63
C ALA A 461 7.53 -8.21 -12.79
N ILE A 462 6.33 -8.37 -13.39
CA ILE A 462 5.07 -8.39 -12.66
C ILE A 462 5.02 -9.56 -11.68
N THR A 463 5.47 -10.75 -12.08
CA THR A 463 5.55 -11.93 -11.21
C THR A 463 6.50 -11.68 -10.03
N TRP A 464 7.67 -11.08 -10.29
CA TRP A 464 8.62 -10.72 -9.23
C TRP A 464 8.04 -9.67 -8.26
N LEU A 465 7.34 -8.66 -8.79
CA LEU A 465 6.64 -7.63 -7.99
C LEU A 465 5.48 -8.19 -7.17
N GLY A 466 4.97 -9.38 -7.51
CA GLY A 466 3.98 -10.11 -6.73
C GLY A 466 4.52 -10.71 -5.43
N GLY A 467 5.84 -10.75 -5.24
CA GLY A 467 6.48 -11.33 -4.06
C GLY A 467 6.44 -12.87 -4.07
N SER A 468 7.45 -13.50 -4.69
CA SER A 468 7.49 -14.95 -4.87
C SER A 468 8.67 -15.58 -4.14
N THR A 469 8.39 -16.67 -3.44
CA THR A 469 9.40 -17.55 -2.83
C THR A 469 9.90 -18.63 -3.79
N PHE A 470 9.34 -18.70 -5.00
CA PHE A 470 9.71 -19.68 -6.01
C PHE A 470 11.18 -19.52 -6.48
N GLY A 471 11.91 -20.63 -6.56
CA GLY A 471 13.31 -20.61 -6.95
C GLY A 471 14.27 -20.04 -5.90
N ALA A 472 13.83 -19.89 -4.65
CA ALA A 472 14.70 -19.45 -3.56
C ALA A 472 15.76 -20.52 -3.24
N GLY A 473 16.98 -20.05 -2.94
CA GLY A 473 18.14 -20.87 -2.57
C GLY A 473 19.05 -20.14 -1.61
N ALA A 474 20.26 -20.67 -1.39
CA ALA A 474 21.24 -20.07 -0.47
C ALA A 474 21.51 -18.57 -0.74
N PRO A 475 21.61 -18.09 -1.98
CA PRO A 475 21.82 -16.66 -2.24
C PRO A 475 20.72 -15.75 -1.68
N GLN A 476 19.47 -16.23 -1.60
CA GLN A 476 18.34 -15.51 -1.00
C GLN A 476 18.31 -15.65 0.51
N LEU A 477 18.59 -16.86 1.03
CA LEU A 477 18.44 -17.18 2.45
C LEU A 477 19.49 -16.48 3.30
N VAL A 478 20.75 -16.48 2.86
CA VAL A 478 21.89 -15.96 3.66
C VAL A 478 21.71 -14.47 4.02
N PRO A 479 21.44 -13.55 3.07
CA PRO A 479 21.25 -12.14 3.42
C PRO A 479 20.08 -11.90 4.39
N MET A 480 18.96 -12.63 4.22
CA MET A 480 17.81 -12.53 5.12
C MET A 480 18.14 -13.05 6.51
N ALA A 481 18.85 -14.19 6.61
CA ALA A 481 19.25 -14.76 7.89
C ALA A 481 20.21 -13.83 8.65
N VAL A 482 21.17 -13.23 7.95
CA VAL A 482 22.10 -12.25 8.55
C VAL A 482 21.35 -11.00 9.01
N ALA A 483 20.49 -10.43 8.16
CA ALA A 483 19.68 -9.26 8.53
C ALA A 483 18.78 -9.56 9.74
N LEU A 484 18.12 -10.73 9.77
CA LEU A 484 17.29 -11.16 10.88
C LEU A 484 18.10 -11.33 12.16
N ALA A 485 19.27 -11.97 12.11
CA ALA A 485 20.15 -12.15 13.26
C ALA A 485 20.56 -10.79 13.85
N ILE A 486 20.98 -9.83 13.01
CA ILE A 486 21.31 -8.46 13.43
C ILE A 486 20.08 -7.81 14.05
N GLY A 487 18.93 -7.88 13.39
CA GLY A 487 17.68 -7.28 13.88
C GLY A 487 17.22 -7.84 15.22
N VAL A 488 17.26 -9.15 15.38
CA VAL A 488 16.92 -9.82 16.66
C VAL A 488 17.90 -9.46 17.77
N LEU A 489 19.20 -9.41 17.48
CA LEU A 489 20.23 -9.03 18.44
C LEU A 489 20.04 -7.60 18.94
N VAL A 490 19.81 -6.65 18.02
CA VAL A 490 19.53 -5.25 18.38
C VAL A 490 18.23 -5.16 19.18
N ALA A 491 17.16 -5.78 18.71
CA ALA A 491 15.86 -5.77 19.39
C ALA A 491 15.94 -6.38 20.80
N ALA A 492 16.69 -7.46 20.98
CA ALA A 492 16.90 -8.09 22.28
C ALA A 492 17.66 -7.19 23.27
N ARG A 493 18.60 -6.36 22.77
CA ARG A 493 19.34 -5.43 23.64
C ARG A 493 18.58 -4.14 23.95
N THR A 494 17.70 -3.71 23.02
CA THR A 494 17.03 -2.39 23.11
C THR A 494 15.53 -2.48 23.42
N HIS A 495 15.01 -3.67 23.78
CA HIS A 495 13.57 -3.85 24.03
C HIS A 495 13.01 -2.93 25.12
N ARG A 496 13.83 -2.56 26.13
CA ARG A 496 13.46 -1.61 27.19
C ARG A 496 13.34 -0.19 26.68
N ASP A 497 14.26 0.22 25.79
CA ASP A 497 14.20 1.54 25.15
C ASP A 497 12.94 1.65 24.28
N LEU A 498 12.60 0.56 23.54
CA LEU A 498 11.37 0.47 22.77
C LEU A 498 10.12 0.57 23.65
N ASP A 499 10.12 -0.01 24.86
CA ASP A 499 9.02 0.12 25.81
C ASP A 499 8.81 1.58 26.25
N LEU A 500 9.87 2.37 26.34
CA LEU A 500 9.81 3.79 26.68
C LEU A 500 9.41 4.65 25.47
N VAL A 501 10.02 4.41 24.30
CA VAL A 501 9.77 5.18 23.07
C VAL A 501 8.31 5.11 22.60
N GLN A 502 7.61 4.00 22.86
CA GLN A 502 6.20 3.86 22.51
C GLN A 502 5.26 4.75 23.33
N VAL A 503 5.68 5.25 24.51
CA VAL A 503 4.82 6.02 25.44
C VAL A 503 4.68 7.47 24.95
N ASP A 504 5.80 8.21 24.94
CA ASP A 504 5.85 9.62 24.53
C ASP A 504 7.29 10.04 24.16
N ASP A 505 7.52 11.34 23.91
CA ASP A 505 8.83 11.91 23.59
C ASP A 505 9.59 12.44 24.82
N VAL A 506 8.93 12.57 25.95
CA VAL A 506 9.50 13.17 27.16
C VAL A 506 10.06 12.07 28.08
N THR A 507 9.27 11.03 28.35
CA THR A 507 9.62 9.93 29.26
C THR A 507 10.96 9.26 28.90
N PRO A 508 11.24 8.88 27.63
CA PRO A 508 12.54 8.29 27.28
C PRO A 508 13.72 9.20 27.59
N ARG A 509 13.59 10.51 27.30
CA ARG A 509 14.67 11.50 27.53
C ARG A 509 14.95 11.69 29.02
N VAL A 510 13.91 11.76 29.84
CA VAL A 510 14.05 11.88 31.30
C VAL A 510 14.74 10.64 31.87
N LEU A 511 14.50 9.46 31.33
CA LEU A 511 15.10 8.19 31.72
C LEU A 511 16.45 7.91 31.06
N GLY A 512 17.03 8.88 30.33
CA GLY A 512 18.37 8.81 29.76
C GLY A 512 18.48 8.12 28.40
N VAL A 513 17.38 7.86 27.72
CA VAL A 513 17.39 7.32 26.36
C VAL A 513 17.62 8.44 25.34
N ASP A 514 18.68 8.33 24.54
CA ASP A 514 18.92 9.20 23.39
C ASP A 514 17.90 8.88 22.28
N LEU A 515 16.78 9.62 22.30
CA LEU A 515 15.65 9.38 21.41
C LEU A 515 15.99 9.48 19.91
N PRO A 516 16.78 10.48 19.44
CA PRO A 516 17.24 10.53 18.04
C PRO A 516 18.03 9.29 17.62
N ARG A 517 19.02 8.88 18.42
CA ARG A 517 19.84 7.68 18.15
C ARG A 517 18.99 6.41 18.16
N SER A 518 18.12 6.25 19.16
CA SER A 518 17.22 5.10 19.25
C SER A 518 16.32 5.00 18.02
N ARG A 519 15.69 6.11 17.61
CA ARG A 519 14.86 6.16 16.40
C ARG A 519 15.64 5.80 15.13
N THR A 520 16.81 6.42 14.93
CA THR A 520 17.67 6.16 13.78
C THR A 520 18.09 4.69 13.71
N LEU A 521 18.51 4.11 14.84
CA LEU A 521 18.92 2.71 14.92
C LEU A 521 17.75 1.79 14.51
N HIS A 522 16.59 1.94 15.15
CA HIS A 522 15.47 1.02 14.92
C HIS A 522 14.87 1.15 13.53
N VAL A 523 14.78 2.37 12.97
CA VAL A 523 14.33 2.54 11.59
C VAL A 523 15.39 2.04 10.61
N GLY A 524 16.68 2.23 10.87
CA GLY A 524 17.77 1.66 10.07
C GLY A 524 17.72 0.14 10.03
N ILE A 525 17.50 -0.52 11.17
CA ILE A 525 17.30 -1.98 11.22
C ILE A 525 16.03 -2.40 10.48
N ALA A 526 14.93 -1.65 10.60
CA ALA A 526 13.71 -1.94 9.86
C ALA A 526 13.90 -1.84 8.33
N VAL A 527 14.66 -0.84 7.87
CA VAL A 527 15.04 -0.72 6.45
C VAL A 527 15.91 -1.88 6.01
N LEU A 528 16.92 -2.27 6.80
CA LEU A 528 17.78 -3.42 6.51
C LEU A 528 16.97 -4.71 6.35
N LEU A 529 16.10 -5.01 7.32
CA LEU A 529 15.24 -6.19 7.31
C LEU A 529 14.29 -6.21 6.11
N THR A 530 13.66 -5.06 5.82
CA THR A 530 12.74 -4.92 4.68
C THR A 530 13.49 -5.03 3.35
N ALA A 531 14.66 -4.40 3.24
CA ALA A 531 15.49 -4.46 2.05
C ALA A 531 15.94 -5.89 1.75
N ALA A 532 16.45 -6.62 2.76
CA ALA A 532 16.88 -7.99 2.61
C ALA A 532 15.72 -8.92 2.20
N ALA A 533 14.57 -8.81 2.85
CA ALA A 533 13.39 -9.61 2.52
C ALA A 533 12.86 -9.29 1.11
N THR A 534 12.67 -8.00 0.79
CA THR A 534 12.11 -7.58 -0.51
C THR A 534 13.07 -7.88 -1.66
N ALA A 535 14.38 -7.70 -1.48
CA ALA A 535 15.36 -8.04 -2.51
C ALA A 535 15.42 -9.55 -2.79
N ALA A 536 15.20 -10.37 -1.75
CA ALA A 536 15.26 -11.83 -1.87
C ALA A 536 14.03 -12.45 -2.55
N ILE A 537 12.83 -12.01 -2.19
CA ILE A 537 11.58 -12.65 -2.62
C ILE A 537 10.56 -11.68 -3.26
N GLY A 538 10.95 -10.43 -3.50
CA GLY A 538 10.04 -9.38 -3.96
C GLY A 538 9.21 -8.77 -2.83
N PRO A 539 8.37 -7.77 -3.14
CA PRO A 539 7.51 -7.10 -2.18
C PRO A 539 6.45 -8.03 -1.58
N VAL A 540 6.35 -8.08 -0.26
CA VAL A 540 5.29 -8.80 0.47
C VAL A 540 4.63 -7.81 1.42
N VAL A 541 3.32 -7.60 1.25
CA VAL A 541 2.56 -6.60 2.00
C VAL A 541 1.81 -7.19 3.18
N PHE A 542 1.38 -6.34 4.11
CA PHE A 542 0.60 -6.66 5.32
C PHE A 542 1.33 -7.43 6.43
N VAL A 543 2.42 -8.12 6.17
CA VAL A 543 3.13 -8.91 7.20
C VAL A 543 3.62 -8.01 8.33
N GLY A 544 4.27 -6.89 7.96
CA GLY A 544 4.76 -5.89 8.91
C GLY A 544 3.65 -5.14 9.66
N LEU A 545 2.42 -5.21 9.18
CA LEU A 545 1.27 -4.60 9.83
C LEU A 545 0.52 -5.60 10.72
N VAL A 546 0.20 -6.77 10.19
CA VAL A 546 -0.67 -7.77 10.82
C VAL A 546 0.02 -8.47 11.99
N ALA A 547 1.24 -8.95 11.79
CA ALA A 547 1.94 -9.76 12.79
C ALA A 547 2.23 -8.99 14.10
N PRO A 548 2.77 -7.74 14.08
CA PRO A 548 2.99 -6.97 15.30
C PRO A 548 1.68 -6.61 16.00
N HIS A 549 0.64 -6.32 15.21
CA HIS A 549 -0.66 -5.98 15.76
C HIS A 549 -1.29 -7.18 16.47
N ALA A 550 -1.31 -8.36 15.82
CA ALA A 550 -1.80 -9.60 16.41
C ALA A 550 -1.02 -9.97 17.68
N ALA A 551 0.31 -9.84 17.66
CA ALA A 551 1.14 -10.10 18.84
C ALA A 551 0.79 -9.19 20.02
N ARG A 552 0.60 -7.88 19.77
CA ARG A 552 0.19 -6.94 20.83
C ARG A 552 -1.21 -7.24 21.38
N MET A 553 -2.13 -7.68 20.54
CA MET A 553 -3.47 -8.10 20.99
C MET A 553 -3.42 -9.34 21.86
N LEU A 554 -2.53 -10.29 21.58
CA LEU A 554 -2.41 -11.56 22.28
C LEU A 554 -1.64 -11.43 23.60
N ILE A 555 -0.49 -10.74 23.61
CA ILE A 555 0.46 -10.73 24.73
C ILE A 555 0.55 -9.36 25.43
N GLY A 556 0.04 -8.29 24.79
CA GLY A 556 0.15 -6.92 25.31
C GLY A 556 1.31 -6.15 24.68
N LYS A 557 1.78 -5.06 25.35
CA LYS A 557 2.67 -4.07 24.74
C LYS A 557 4.15 -4.21 25.15
N ARG A 558 4.52 -5.15 26.01
CA ARG A 558 5.90 -5.32 26.47
C ARG A 558 6.76 -5.97 25.38
N HIS A 559 7.73 -5.25 24.84
CA HIS A 559 8.55 -5.68 23.69
C HIS A 559 9.32 -6.97 23.96
N ARG A 560 9.72 -7.26 25.20
CA ARG A 560 10.36 -8.53 25.59
C ARG A 560 9.58 -9.76 25.09
N TRP A 561 8.24 -9.72 25.11
CA TRP A 561 7.38 -10.83 24.72
C TRP A 561 6.76 -10.61 23.34
N THR A 562 6.43 -9.35 23.04
CA THR A 562 5.74 -9.01 21.80
C THR A 562 6.63 -9.20 20.57
N LEU A 563 7.93 -8.84 20.65
CA LEU A 563 8.83 -8.98 19.49
C LEU A 563 9.06 -10.44 19.07
N PRO A 564 9.37 -11.40 19.99
CA PRO A 564 9.49 -12.79 19.62
C PRO A 564 8.21 -13.36 19.01
N LEU A 565 7.05 -13.07 19.61
CA LEU A 565 5.77 -13.53 19.06
C LEU A 565 5.47 -12.91 17.70
N THR A 566 5.84 -11.65 17.49
CA THR A 566 5.70 -10.97 16.19
C THR A 566 6.49 -11.68 15.08
N VAL A 567 7.75 -12.03 15.38
CA VAL A 567 8.62 -12.78 14.44
C VAL A 567 8.00 -14.13 14.09
N VAL A 568 7.53 -14.86 15.09
CA VAL A 568 6.88 -16.18 14.91
C VAL A 568 5.60 -16.07 14.08
N LEU A 569 4.73 -15.11 14.39
CA LEU A 569 3.47 -14.93 13.65
C LEU A 569 3.71 -14.45 12.22
N GLY A 570 4.71 -13.59 11.99
CA GLY A 570 5.04 -13.14 10.64
C GLY A 570 5.62 -14.26 9.79
N ALA A 571 6.51 -15.07 10.36
CA ALA A 571 7.03 -16.27 9.70
C ALA A 571 5.88 -17.24 9.35
N ALA A 572 4.99 -17.52 10.29
CA ALA A 572 3.83 -18.40 10.07
C ALA A 572 2.90 -17.85 8.96
N LEU A 573 2.63 -16.53 8.97
CA LEU A 573 1.77 -15.89 7.97
C LEU A 573 2.30 -16.07 6.54
N VAL A 574 3.60 -15.83 6.31
CA VAL A 574 4.19 -15.97 4.96
C VAL A 574 4.32 -17.44 4.57
N CYS A 575 4.64 -18.34 5.51
CA CYS A 575 4.64 -19.79 5.24
C CYS A 575 3.25 -20.31 4.86
N VAL A 576 2.19 -19.87 5.55
CA VAL A 576 0.80 -20.20 5.18
C VAL A 576 0.45 -19.63 3.81
N ALA A 577 0.83 -18.39 3.54
CA ALA A 577 0.57 -17.75 2.24
C ALA A 577 1.29 -18.47 1.10
N ASP A 578 2.53 -18.90 1.30
CA ASP A 578 3.27 -19.69 0.33
C ASP A 578 2.63 -21.08 0.12
N LEU A 579 2.22 -21.75 1.20
CA LEU A 579 1.54 -23.04 1.12
C LEU A 579 0.22 -22.93 0.34
N VAL A 580 -0.62 -21.94 0.68
CA VAL A 580 -1.88 -21.68 -0.03
C VAL A 580 -1.63 -21.34 -1.49
N GLY A 581 -0.65 -20.46 -1.77
CA GLY A 581 -0.31 -20.06 -3.14
C GLY A 581 0.13 -21.22 -4.04
N ARG A 582 0.72 -22.27 -3.46
CA ARG A 582 1.15 -23.49 -4.17
C ARG A 582 0.05 -24.53 -4.35
N THR A 583 -0.91 -24.58 -3.42
CA THR A 583 -1.88 -25.69 -3.36
C THR A 583 -3.26 -25.32 -3.86
N ALA A 584 -3.69 -24.06 -3.73
CA ALA A 584 -5.06 -23.65 -4.01
C ALA A 584 -5.47 -23.81 -5.47
N ILE A 585 -4.56 -23.61 -6.42
CA ILE A 585 -4.83 -23.63 -7.87
C ILE A 585 -3.79 -24.47 -8.64
N ALA A 586 -3.19 -25.46 -7.98
CA ALA A 586 -2.19 -26.32 -8.63
C ALA A 586 -2.71 -26.87 -9.98
N PRO A 587 -1.86 -26.95 -11.04
CA PRO A 587 -0.41 -26.72 -11.05
C PRO A 587 0.01 -25.25 -11.14
N ALA A 588 -0.91 -24.32 -11.41
CA ALA A 588 -0.60 -22.88 -11.37
C ALA A 588 -0.28 -22.45 -9.92
N GLN A 589 0.56 -21.44 -9.77
CA GLN A 589 1.00 -20.97 -8.45
C GLN A 589 0.81 -19.45 -8.32
N LEU A 590 0.25 -19.04 -7.19
CA LEU A 590 0.17 -17.63 -6.82
C LEU A 590 1.40 -17.20 -6.04
N PRO A 591 1.97 -16.02 -6.34
CA PRO A 591 3.00 -15.40 -5.50
C PRO A 591 2.53 -15.21 -4.05
N ALA A 592 3.39 -15.55 -3.09
CA ALA A 592 3.06 -15.49 -1.66
C ALA A 592 2.66 -14.07 -1.21
N GLY A 593 3.26 -13.02 -1.80
CA GLY A 593 2.93 -11.64 -1.50
C GLY A 593 1.49 -11.26 -1.86
N LEU A 594 0.94 -11.83 -2.95
CA LEU A 594 -0.46 -11.61 -3.32
C LEU A 594 -1.40 -12.31 -2.34
N VAL A 595 -1.06 -13.54 -1.93
CA VAL A 595 -1.85 -14.30 -0.95
C VAL A 595 -1.85 -13.62 0.41
N THR A 596 -0.69 -13.09 0.87
CA THR A 596 -0.64 -12.31 2.12
C THR A 596 -1.53 -11.08 2.07
N ALA A 597 -1.64 -10.41 0.92
CA ALA A 597 -2.52 -9.26 0.77
C ALA A 597 -4.01 -9.64 0.80
N VAL A 598 -4.37 -10.76 0.19
CA VAL A 598 -5.74 -11.29 0.22
C VAL A 598 -6.13 -11.71 1.65
N ILE A 599 -5.22 -12.30 2.41
CA ILE A 599 -5.47 -12.68 3.82
C ILE A 599 -5.44 -11.44 4.74
N GLY A 600 -4.49 -10.53 4.52
CA GLY A 600 -4.28 -9.35 5.35
C GLY A 600 -5.40 -8.33 5.27
N THR A 601 -6.01 -8.17 4.09
CA THR A 601 -7.10 -7.19 3.88
C THR A 601 -8.32 -7.47 4.77
N PRO A 602 -8.93 -8.67 4.82
CA PRO A 602 -10.04 -8.96 5.73
C PRO A 602 -9.68 -8.78 7.20
N TYR A 603 -8.45 -9.18 7.60
CA TYR A 603 -7.98 -8.96 8.96
C TYR A 603 -7.93 -7.47 9.31
N PHE A 604 -7.40 -6.63 8.41
CA PHE A 604 -7.32 -5.20 8.63
C PHE A 604 -8.70 -4.54 8.69
N LEU A 605 -9.62 -4.97 7.83
CA LEU A 605 -11.01 -4.51 7.83
C LEU A 605 -11.74 -4.91 9.11
N TRP A 606 -11.53 -6.14 9.59
CA TRP A 606 -12.04 -6.60 10.88
C TRP A 606 -11.49 -5.76 12.04
N LEU A 607 -10.21 -5.42 11.98
CA LEU A 607 -9.57 -4.55 12.96
C LEU A 607 -10.23 -3.17 13.02
N LEU A 608 -10.44 -2.53 11.87
CA LEU A 608 -11.11 -1.24 11.77
C LEU A 608 -12.56 -1.32 12.29
N TRP A 609 -13.25 -2.40 11.98
CA TRP A 609 -14.60 -2.63 12.47
C TRP A 609 -14.64 -2.79 14.01
N ARG A 610 -13.70 -3.53 14.59
CA ARG A 610 -13.58 -3.70 16.04
C ARG A 610 -13.26 -2.39 16.77
N MET A 611 -12.42 -1.55 16.20
CA MET A 611 -12.14 -0.21 16.72
C MET A 611 -13.39 0.68 16.76
N ARG A 612 -14.39 0.44 15.90
CA ARG A 612 -15.69 1.11 15.89
C ARG A 612 -16.52 0.77 17.14
N ALA A 613 -16.51 -0.48 17.55
CA ALA A 613 -17.32 -0.95 18.67
C ALA A 613 -16.86 -0.36 20.02
N THR A 614 -15.55 -0.10 20.17
CA THR A 614 -14.97 0.47 21.42
C THR A 614 -15.16 1.98 21.54
N SER A 615 -15.38 2.72 20.45
CA SER A 615 -15.61 4.17 20.50
C SER A 615 -17.07 4.58 20.77
N ARG A 616 -18.00 3.63 20.81
CA ARG A 616 -19.41 3.85 21.13
C ARG A 616 -19.76 3.52 22.59
N ARG A 617 -18.83 2.99 23.36
CA ARG A 617 -18.90 2.82 24.82
C ARG A 617 -18.03 3.86 25.52
#